data_01856dffefddfb7cb782ba0aa755b34c
#
_entry.id   01856dffefddfb7cb782ba0aa755b34c
#
_cell.length_a   1.000
_cell.length_b   1.000
_cell.length_c   1.000
_cell.angle_alpha   90.00
_cell.angle_beta   90.00
_cell.angle_gamma   90.00
#
_symmetry.space_group_name_H-M   'P 1'
#
loop_
_entity.id
_entity.type
_entity.pdbx_description
1 polymer ?
#
loop_
_entity_poly.entity_id
_entity_poly.type
_entity_poly.pdbx_seq_one_letter_code
_entity_poly.pdbx_strand_id
1 'polypeptide(L)'
;PEMSRGLGDVYKRQIMCIILSREENHIMDSMNTIVAKNIKRLREEKKLSMDELAKLSGVSKSMLAQIERGDGNPTLSTLWKISNGMKVPFDALTVRPKSPYEIVKTSEVQPLLEDDGKVKNYSLFPDNENRRFAVYYLELDQGSYWESEPHLKGTTEFITVFSGKIEIHADSQRFMVEKGESIRFRADTVHSYKNTGNETAILHMILFNP
;
A
#
# COMPACT_ATOMS: atom_id res chain seq x y z
N PRO A 1 -9.43 25.55 -30.73
CA PRO A 1 -8.48 25.38 -29.65
C PRO A 1 -9.01 24.36 -28.64
N GLU A 2 -8.64 23.12 -28.89
CA GLU A 2 -8.84 22.05 -27.91
C GLU A 2 -7.60 22.03 -27.02
N MET A 3 -7.77 22.37 -25.80
CA MET A 3 -6.70 22.36 -24.82
C MET A 3 -7.02 21.40 -23.68
N SER A 4 -6.07 20.51 -23.43
CA SER A 4 -5.76 19.98 -22.11
C SER A 4 -6.82 19.13 -21.41
N ARG A 5 -7.19 18.04 -22.02
CA ARG A 5 -7.66 16.85 -21.27
C ARG A 5 -6.51 15.86 -21.29
N GLY A 6 -5.78 15.72 -20.22
CA GLY A 6 -4.93 14.62 -20.46
C GLY A 6 -4.06 14.07 -19.33
N LEU A 7 -3.26 14.82 -18.64
CA LEU A 7 -2.30 14.18 -17.72
C LEU A 7 -2.96 13.67 -16.43
N GLY A 8 -3.90 14.40 -15.86
CA GLY A 8 -4.58 13.98 -14.63
C GLY A 8 -5.46 12.72 -14.77
N ASP A 9 -6.08 12.53 -15.94
CA ASP A 9 -6.95 11.37 -16.19
C ASP A 9 -6.15 10.10 -16.54
N VAL A 10 -5.03 10.25 -17.21
CA VAL A 10 -4.10 9.14 -17.46
C VAL A 10 -3.48 8.66 -16.15
N TYR A 11 -3.07 9.57 -15.29
CA TYR A 11 -2.52 9.28 -13.97
C TYR A 11 -3.54 8.60 -13.06
N LYS A 12 -4.77 9.10 -13.01
CA LYS A 12 -5.88 8.47 -12.26
C LYS A 12 -6.24 7.08 -12.79
N ARG A 13 -6.26 6.90 -14.11
CA ARG A 13 -6.54 5.58 -14.72
C ARG A 13 -5.41 4.58 -14.49
N GLN A 14 -4.16 5.02 -14.54
CA GLN A 14 -3.00 4.19 -14.24
C GLN A 14 -2.96 3.77 -12.76
N ILE A 15 -3.20 4.71 -11.85
CA ILE A 15 -3.32 4.42 -10.41
C ILE A 15 -4.50 3.46 -10.15
N MET A 16 -5.64 3.69 -10.78
CA MET A 16 -6.81 2.81 -10.68
C MET A 16 -6.50 1.40 -11.20
N CYS A 17 -5.78 1.27 -12.32
CA CYS A 17 -5.38 -0.01 -12.88
C CYS A 17 -4.39 -0.75 -11.97
N ILE A 18 -3.44 -0.04 -11.35
CA ILE A 18 -2.48 -0.60 -10.39
C ILE A 18 -3.17 -1.06 -9.11
N ILE A 19 -4.18 -0.32 -8.65
CA ILE A 19 -4.98 -0.70 -7.48
C ILE A 19 -5.79 -1.96 -7.78
N LEU A 20 -6.44 -2.02 -8.94
CA LEU A 20 -7.28 -3.16 -9.34
C LEU A 20 -6.46 -4.43 -9.60
N SER A 21 -5.29 -4.34 -10.24
CA SER A 21 -4.43 -5.50 -10.48
C SER A 21 -3.78 -6.09 -9.23
N ARG A 22 -3.66 -5.32 -8.15
CA ARG A 22 -3.18 -5.82 -6.85
C ARG A 22 -4.24 -6.62 -6.07
N GLU A 23 -5.53 -6.38 -6.33
CA GLU A 23 -6.61 -7.12 -5.66
C GLU A 23 -6.81 -8.53 -6.25
N GLU A 24 -6.41 -8.77 -7.50
CA GLU A 24 -6.65 -10.05 -8.17
C GLU A 24 -5.64 -11.15 -7.86
N ASN A 25 -4.45 -10.84 -7.33
CA ASN A 25 -3.40 -11.83 -7.06
C ASN A 25 -3.34 -12.37 -5.62
N HIS A 26 -4.18 -11.89 -4.69
CA HIS A 26 -4.42 -12.60 -3.45
C HIS A 26 -5.50 -13.65 -3.69
N ILE A 27 -5.15 -14.93 -3.51
CA ILE A 27 -6.06 -16.06 -3.40
C ILE A 27 -7.37 -15.54 -2.77
N MET A 28 -8.46 -15.51 -3.54
CA MET A 28 -9.76 -15.03 -3.09
C MET A 28 -10.20 -15.93 -1.94
N ASP A 29 -9.85 -15.56 -0.71
CA ASP A 29 -10.51 -16.11 0.45
C ASP A 29 -12.00 -15.88 0.27
N SER A 30 -12.80 -16.93 0.29
CA SER A 30 -14.24 -16.78 0.22
C SER A 30 -14.72 -15.87 1.35
N MET A 31 -15.82 -15.14 1.15
CA MET A 31 -16.41 -14.30 2.21
C MET A 31 -16.59 -15.09 3.51
N ASN A 32 -16.93 -16.37 3.41
CA ASN A 32 -17.07 -17.26 4.57
C ASN A 32 -15.75 -17.44 5.33
N THR A 33 -14.62 -17.53 4.63
CA THR A 33 -13.29 -17.65 5.25
C THR A 33 -12.92 -16.37 5.99
N ILE A 34 -13.20 -15.21 5.40
CA ILE A 34 -12.95 -13.90 6.04
C ILE A 34 -13.79 -13.78 7.31
N VAL A 35 -15.08 -14.08 7.21
CA VAL A 35 -16.01 -14.04 8.35
C VAL A 35 -15.58 -14.99 9.47
N ALA A 36 -15.21 -16.21 9.12
CA ALA A 36 -14.73 -17.21 10.07
C ALA A 36 -13.51 -16.72 10.87
N LYS A 37 -12.49 -16.24 10.15
CA LYS A 37 -11.26 -15.69 10.73
C LYS A 37 -11.55 -14.48 11.64
N ASN A 38 -12.41 -13.56 11.20
CA ASN A 38 -12.76 -12.36 11.96
C ASN A 38 -13.54 -12.68 13.23
N ILE A 39 -14.56 -13.55 13.16
CA ILE A 39 -15.36 -13.92 14.33
C ILE A 39 -14.45 -14.57 15.38
N LYS A 40 -13.63 -15.54 14.98
CA LYS A 40 -12.69 -16.20 15.88
C LYS A 40 -11.73 -15.21 16.53
N ARG A 41 -11.05 -14.36 15.73
CA ARG A 41 -10.12 -13.34 16.22
C ARG A 41 -10.78 -12.39 17.22
N LEU A 42 -11.93 -11.80 16.85
CA LEU A 42 -12.65 -10.84 17.70
C LEU A 42 -13.15 -11.48 19.01
N ARG A 43 -13.59 -12.75 18.95
CA ARG A 43 -13.97 -13.50 20.16
C ARG A 43 -12.76 -13.69 21.10
N GLU A 44 -11.61 -14.09 20.55
CA GLU A 44 -10.37 -14.31 21.31
C GLU A 44 -9.81 -13.00 21.88
N GLU A 45 -9.80 -11.92 21.11
CA GLU A 45 -9.41 -10.57 21.58
C GLU A 45 -10.27 -10.09 22.75
N LYS A 46 -11.58 -10.41 22.71
CA LYS A 46 -12.50 -10.09 23.80
C LYS A 46 -12.52 -11.15 24.92
N LYS A 47 -11.67 -12.17 24.82
CA LYS A 47 -11.55 -13.25 25.79
C LYS A 47 -12.89 -13.99 26.06
N LEU A 48 -13.76 -14.06 25.04
CA LEU A 48 -15.03 -14.76 25.12
C LEU A 48 -14.86 -16.24 24.79
N SER A 49 -15.43 -17.10 25.65
CA SER A 49 -15.64 -18.50 25.32
C SER A 49 -16.75 -18.66 24.26
N MET A 50 -16.82 -19.82 23.62
CA MET A 50 -17.94 -20.14 22.71
C MET A 50 -19.31 -20.09 23.41
N ASP A 51 -19.38 -20.51 24.65
CA ASP A 51 -20.63 -20.50 25.39
C ASP A 51 -21.10 -19.08 25.73
N GLU A 52 -20.15 -18.20 26.09
CA GLU A 52 -20.45 -16.78 26.33
C GLU A 52 -20.90 -16.09 25.05
N LEU A 53 -20.20 -16.32 23.93
CA LEU A 53 -20.61 -15.74 22.64
C LEU A 53 -21.99 -16.25 22.20
N ALA A 54 -22.28 -17.55 22.41
CA ALA A 54 -23.60 -18.10 22.11
C ALA A 54 -24.70 -17.42 22.95
N LYS A 55 -24.46 -17.24 24.25
CA LYS A 55 -25.38 -16.53 25.15
C LYS A 55 -25.58 -15.06 24.76
N LEU A 56 -24.50 -14.35 24.42
CA LEU A 56 -24.53 -12.91 24.07
C LEU A 56 -25.18 -12.65 22.70
N SER A 57 -24.95 -13.53 21.74
CA SER A 57 -25.46 -13.36 20.37
C SER A 57 -26.82 -14.03 20.13
N GLY A 58 -27.23 -14.97 20.99
CA GLY A 58 -28.40 -15.80 20.73
C GLY A 58 -28.23 -16.76 19.53
N VAL A 59 -26.98 -17.06 19.15
CA VAL A 59 -26.63 -18.04 18.12
C VAL A 59 -26.13 -19.31 18.81
N SER A 60 -26.55 -20.48 18.33
CA SER A 60 -26.16 -21.74 19.01
C SER A 60 -24.63 -21.95 18.93
N LYS A 61 -24.08 -22.57 19.98
CA LYS A 61 -22.65 -22.92 20.05
C LYS A 61 -22.19 -23.77 18.86
N SER A 62 -23.02 -24.71 18.41
CA SER A 62 -22.73 -25.55 17.25
C SER A 62 -22.63 -24.75 15.96
N MET A 63 -23.53 -23.80 15.76
CA MET A 63 -23.50 -22.90 14.59
C MET A 63 -22.29 -21.98 14.64
N LEU A 64 -21.95 -21.38 15.77
CA LEU A 64 -20.75 -20.57 15.94
C LEU A 64 -19.48 -21.37 15.63
N ALA A 65 -19.41 -22.61 16.13
CA ALA A 65 -18.26 -23.47 15.82
C ALA A 65 -18.16 -23.85 14.35
N GLN A 66 -19.27 -24.06 13.65
CA GLN A 66 -19.26 -24.28 12.19
C GLN A 66 -18.80 -23.03 11.43
N ILE A 67 -19.29 -21.85 11.84
CA ILE A 67 -18.88 -20.58 11.21
C ILE A 67 -17.38 -20.35 11.40
N GLU A 68 -16.84 -20.51 12.63
CA GLU A 68 -15.40 -20.29 12.89
C GLU A 68 -14.48 -21.30 12.18
N ARG A 69 -14.97 -22.51 11.85
CA ARG A 69 -14.23 -23.44 11.00
C ARG A 69 -14.30 -23.12 9.50
N GLY A 70 -15.17 -22.19 9.10
CA GLY A 70 -15.41 -21.89 7.69
C GLY A 70 -16.38 -22.87 6.99
N ASP A 71 -16.95 -23.83 7.73
CA ASP A 71 -17.88 -24.83 7.20
C ASP A 71 -19.32 -24.31 7.11
N GLY A 72 -19.58 -23.15 7.73
CA GLY A 72 -20.91 -22.54 7.79
C GLY A 72 -21.11 -21.46 6.73
N ASN A 73 -22.35 -21.28 6.29
CA ASN A 73 -22.76 -20.15 5.46
C ASN A 73 -23.78 -19.30 6.26
N PRO A 74 -23.32 -18.41 7.17
CA PRO A 74 -24.20 -17.63 8.01
C PRO A 74 -25.01 -16.62 7.20
N THR A 75 -26.27 -16.46 7.55
CA THR A 75 -27.10 -15.39 7.00
C THR A 75 -26.68 -14.03 7.54
N LEU A 76 -27.04 -12.94 6.84
CA LEU A 76 -26.82 -11.57 7.34
C LEU A 76 -27.40 -11.37 8.74
N SER A 77 -28.59 -11.91 8.99
CA SER A 77 -29.23 -11.85 10.33
C SER A 77 -28.39 -12.54 11.40
N THR A 78 -27.76 -13.67 11.07
CA THR A 78 -26.84 -14.38 11.98
C THR A 78 -25.61 -13.53 12.28
N LEU A 79 -25.01 -12.92 11.26
CA LEU A 79 -23.86 -12.03 11.43
C LEU A 79 -24.19 -10.78 12.25
N TRP A 80 -25.37 -10.18 12.05
CA TRP A 80 -25.85 -9.08 12.88
C TRP A 80 -25.98 -9.48 14.36
N LYS A 81 -26.54 -10.66 14.65
CA LYS A 81 -26.63 -11.17 16.03
C LYS A 81 -25.25 -11.34 16.66
N ILE A 82 -24.29 -11.86 15.91
CA ILE A 82 -22.92 -12.08 16.38
C ILE A 82 -22.22 -10.73 16.63
N SER A 83 -22.29 -9.78 15.69
CA SER A 83 -21.67 -8.46 15.85
C SER A 83 -22.23 -7.70 17.04
N ASN A 84 -23.57 -7.73 17.23
CA ASN A 84 -24.22 -7.12 18.38
C ASN A 84 -23.84 -7.83 19.70
N GLY A 85 -23.78 -9.15 19.70
CA GLY A 85 -23.37 -9.92 20.90
C GLY A 85 -21.92 -9.60 21.31
N MET A 86 -21.03 -9.40 20.36
CA MET A 86 -19.64 -9.00 20.60
C MET A 86 -19.47 -7.49 20.79
N LYS A 87 -20.51 -6.68 20.56
CA LYS A 87 -20.45 -5.20 20.57
C LYS A 87 -19.35 -4.67 19.62
N VAL A 88 -19.35 -5.13 18.39
CA VAL A 88 -18.46 -4.67 17.32
C VAL A 88 -19.27 -4.17 16.13
N PRO A 89 -18.73 -3.26 15.30
CA PRO A 89 -19.36 -2.90 14.05
C PRO A 89 -19.52 -4.13 13.13
N PHE A 90 -20.59 -4.18 12.35
CA PHE A 90 -20.83 -5.27 11.40
C PHE A 90 -19.66 -5.49 10.43
N ASP A 91 -19.07 -4.39 9.93
CA ASP A 91 -17.95 -4.41 8.99
C ASP A 91 -16.71 -5.10 9.60
N ALA A 92 -16.55 -5.08 10.91
CA ALA A 92 -15.47 -5.82 11.57
C ALA A 92 -15.52 -7.34 11.34
N LEU A 93 -16.70 -7.88 10.97
CA LEU A 93 -16.85 -9.29 10.61
C LEU A 93 -16.57 -9.56 9.13
N THR A 94 -16.79 -8.60 8.25
CA THR A 94 -16.81 -8.78 6.78
C THR A 94 -15.59 -8.22 6.06
N VAL A 95 -14.89 -7.27 6.68
CA VAL A 95 -13.67 -6.68 6.10
C VAL A 95 -12.50 -7.64 6.33
N ARG A 96 -11.71 -7.88 5.27
CA ARG A 96 -10.49 -8.69 5.39
C ARG A 96 -9.54 -8.06 6.41
N PRO A 97 -9.07 -8.79 7.43
CA PRO A 97 -8.06 -8.28 8.34
C PRO A 97 -6.80 -7.92 7.53
N LYS A 98 -6.28 -6.72 7.73
CA LYS A 98 -4.98 -6.38 7.16
C LYS A 98 -3.92 -7.28 7.80
N SER A 99 -3.15 -7.99 6.98
CA SER A 99 -2.01 -8.74 7.48
C SER A 99 -1.03 -7.76 8.14
N PRO A 100 -0.46 -8.12 9.32
CA PRO A 100 0.56 -7.29 9.95
C PRO A 100 1.89 -7.29 9.17
N TYR A 101 2.04 -8.18 8.18
CA TYR A 101 3.20 -8.28 7.30
C TYR A 101 2.74 -8.43 5.86
N GLU A 102 3.51 -7.82 4.97
CA GLU A 102 3.31 -7.82 3.53
C GLU A 102 4.66 -8.03 2.85
N ILE A 103 4.72 -8.92 1.86
CA ILE A 103 5.88 -9.11 1.00
C ILE A 103 5.48 -8.60 -0.39
N VAL A 104 6.24 -7.64 -0.89
CA VAL A 104 6.08 -7.09 -2.24
C VAL A 104 7.28 -7.51 -3.07
N LYS A 105 7.03 -8.15 -4.21
CA LYS A 105 8.09 -8.48 -5.17
C LYS A 105 8.07 -7.43 -6.27
N THR A 106 9.20 -6.78 -6.51
CA THR A 106 9.35 -5.74 -7.54
C THR A 106 8.93 -6.26 -8.92
N SER A 107 9.19 -7.56 -9.21
CA SER A 107 8.79 -8.20 -10.46
C SER A 107 7.27 -8.32 -10.67
N GLU A 108 6.48 -8.17 -9.62
CA GLU A 108 5.00 -8.22 -9.64
C GLU A 108 4.37 -6.83 -9.63
N VAL A 109 5.19 -5.76 -9.51
CA VAL A 109 4.74 -4.37 -9.51
C VAL A 109 4.92 -3.75 -10.88
N GLN A 110 3.87 -3.17 -11.44
CA GLN A 110 3.98 -2.38 -12.68
C GLN A 110 4.62 -1.03 -12.35
N PRO A 111 5.76 -0.67 -12.97
CA PRO A 111 6.39 0.62 -12.73
C PRO A 111 5.64 1.76 -13.43
N LEU A 112 5.70 2.93 -12.83
CA LEU A 112 5.48 4.18 -13.55
C LEU A 112 6.74 4.49 -14.34
N LEU A 113 6.56 4.87 -15.60
CA LEU A 113 7.66 5.14 -16.53
C LEU A 113 7.76 6.63 -16.79
N GLU A 114 8.98 7.15 -16.68
CA GLU A 114 9.34 8.54 -17.02
C GLU A 114 10.55 8.54 -17.96
N ASP A 115 10.87 9.68 -18.58
CA ASP A 115 11.99 9.85 -19.51
C ASP A 115 12.03 8.75 -20.59
N ASP A 116 10.92 8.59 -21.33
CA ASP A 116 10.77 7.55 -22.36
C ASP A 116 11.11 6.12 -21.88
N GLY A 117 10.82 5.84 -20.61
CA GLY A 117 11.02 4.54 -19.99
C GLY A 117 12.41 4.30 -19.39
N LYS A 118 13.30 5.31 -19.44
CA LYS A 118 14.62 5.24 -18.79
C LYS A 118 14.55 5.37 -17.27
N VAL A 119 13.45 5.91 -16.74
CA VAL A 119 13.17 5.95 -15.31
C VAL A 119 11.99 5.03 -15.03
N LYS A 120 12.20 4.07 -14.12
CA LYS A 120 11.15 3.15 -13.67
C LYS A 120 10.95 3.34 -12.18
N ASN A 121 9.75 3.72 -11.81
CA ASN A 121 9.36 3.96 -10.43
C ASN A 121 8.36 2.89 -9.98
N TYR A 122 8.77 2.01 -9.09
CA TYR A 122 7.97 0.93 -8.51
C TYR A 122 7.44 1.34 -7.15
N SER A 123 6.13 1.55 -7.02
CA SER A 123 5.49 1.82 -5.73
C SER A 123 5.36 0.52 -4.93
N LEU A 124 6.28 0.28 -3.99
CA LEU A 124 6.28 -0.94 -3.18
C LEU A 124 5.23 -0.88 -2.08
N PHE A 125 5.20 0.21 -1.33
CA PHE A 125 4.25 0.44 -0.24
C PHE A 125 3.70 1.86 -0.35
N PRO A 126 2.52 2.06 -0.99
CA PRO A 126 1.88 3.37 -1.08
C PRO A 126 1.46 3.87 0.30
N ASP A 127 1.39 5.19 0.46
CA ASP A 127 0.80 5.81 1.64
C ASP A 127 -0.71 5.49 1.73
N ASN A 128 -1.23 5.56 2.92
CA ASN A 128 -2.64 5.38 3.20
C ASN A 128 -3.02 6.03 4.53
N GLU A 129 -4.29 5.98 4.92
CA GLU A 129 -4.83 6.58 6.15
C GLU A 129 -4.06 6.20 7.44
N ASN A 130 -3.39 5.03 7.46
CA ASN A 130 -2.64 4.53 8.60
C ASN A 130 -1.11 4.65 8.44
N ARG A 131 -0.65 5.09 7.25
CA ARG A 131 0.77 5.17 6.92
C ARG A 131 1.02 6.49 6.20
N ARG A 132 1.71 7.42 6.85
CA ARG A 132 2.06 8.74 6.32
C ARG A 132 3.30 8.72 5.45
N PHE A 133 3.70 7.57 4.95
CA PHE A 133 4.84 7.43 4.05
C PHE A 133 4.55 6.42 2.96
N ALA A 134 5.16 6.65 1.82
CA ALA A 134 5.24 5.69 0.73
C ALA A 134 6.67 5.22 0.55
N VAL A 135 6.83 4.00 0.03
CA VAL A 135 8.14 3.41 -0.25
C VAL A 135 8.21 3.04 -1.72
N TYR A 136 9.27 3.50 -2.38
CA TYR A 136 9.52 3.28 -3.79
C TYR A 136 10.88 2.61 -4.02
N TYR A 137 10.94 1.81 -5.06
CA TYR A 137 12.16 1.32 -5.66
C TYR A 137 12.26 1.94 -7.05
N LEU A 138 13.41 2.52 -7.39
CA LEU A 138 13.63 3.21 -8.64
C LEU A 138 14.83 2.65 -9.38
N GLU A 139 14.69 2.54 -10.70
CA GLU A 139 15.77 2.28 -11.63
C GLU A 139 15.88 3.49 -12.56
N LEU A 140 17.07 4.09 -12.61
CA LEU A 140 17.40 5.21 -13.47
C LEU A 140 18.49 4.76 -14.43
N ASP A 141 18.17 4.59 -15.70
CA ASP A 141 19.14 4.21 -16.72
C ASP A 141 20.17 5.32 -16.95
N GLN A 142 21.31 4.98 -17.54
CA GLN A 142 22.38 5.93 -17.82
C GLN A 142 21.86 7.16 -18.56
N GLY A 143 22.19 8.35 -18.07
CA GLY A 143 21.83 9.64 -18.66
C GLY A 143 20.36 10.01 -18.53
N SER A 144 19.57 9.24 -17.79
CA SER A 144 18.17 9.58 -17.54
C SER A 144 18.03 10.86 -16.71
N TYR A 145 16.91 11.55 -16.91
CA TYR A 145 16.51 12.75 -16.19
C TYR A 145 15.03 12.69 -15.84
N TRP A 146 14.71 12.94 -14.59
CA TRP A 146 13.34 13.02 -14.13
C TRP A 146 13.13 14.24 -13.26
N GLU A 147 12.13 15.06 -13.59
CA GLU A 147 11.72 16.21 -12.81
C GLU A 147 10.38 15.91 -12.13
N SER A 148 10.32 16.17 -10.86
CA SER A 148 9.12 15.99 -10.06
C SER A 148 8.51 17.33 -9.69
N GLU A 149 7.20 17.43 -9.86
CA GLU A 149 6.41 18.53 -9.33
C GLU A 149 6.45 18.56 -7.79
N PRO A 150 6.24 19.73 -7.18
CA PRO A 150 6.19 19.84 -5.72
C PRO A 150 5.16 18.90 -5.11
N HIS A 151 5.57 18.17 -4.08
CA HIS A 151 4.66 17.39 -3.26
C HIS A 151 3.87 18.28 -2.28
N LEU A 152 3.05 17.66 -1.43
CA LEU A 152 2.33 18.36 -0.38
C LEU A 152 3.30 19.14 0.53
N LYS A 153 2.86 20.29 1.04
CA LYS A 153 3.69 21.12 1.91
C LYS A 153 4.21 20.34 3.11
N GLY A 154 5.52 20.36 3.29
CA GLY A 154 6.22 19.68 4.36
C GLY A 154 6.64 18.24 4.04
N THR A 155 6.29 17.72 2.87
CA THR A 155 6.76 16.41 2.41
C THR A 155 8.29 16.36 2.37
N THR A 156 8.82 15.24 2.84
CA THR A 156 10.26 14.99 2.90
C THR A 156 10.57 13.68 2.19
N GLU A 157 11.60 13.70 1.37
CA GLU A 157 12.15 12.49 0.76
C GLU A 157 13.43 12.05 1.44
N PHE A 158 13.56 10.73 1.56
CA PHE A 158 14.76 10.03 2.00
C PHE A 158 15.16 9.08 0.90
N ILE A 159 16.33 9.26 0.33
CA ILE A 159 16.82 8.44 -0.79
C ILE A 159 18.11 7.76 -0.38
N THR A 160 18.21 6.46 -0.65
CA THR A 160 19.44 5.67 -0.51
C THR A 160 19.82 5.11 -1.86
N VAL A 161 21.07 5.28 -2.29
CA VAL A 161 21.61 4.75 -3.53
C VAL A 161 22.25 3.38 -3.27
N PHE A 162 21.73 2.33 -3.89
CA PHE A 162 22.26 0.96 -3.78
C PHE A 162 23.24 0.59 -4.90
N SER A 163 23.09 1.22 -6.09
CA SER A 163 24.00 1.06 -7.23
C SER A 163 24.04 2.35 -8.04
N GLY A 164 25.18 2.60 -8.66
CA GLY A 164 25.39 3.80 -9.47
C GLY A 164 25.55 5.07 -8.67
N LYS A 165 25.25 6.18 -9.30
CA LYS A 165 25.25 7.53 -8.71
C LYS A 165 24.23 8.42 -9.39
N ILE A 166 23.68 9.36 -8.63
CA ILE A 166 22.71 10.34 -9.11
C ILE A 166 23.08 11.74 -8.69
N GLU A 167 22.69 12.70 -9.49
CA GLU A 167 22.64 14.10 -9.13
C GLU A 167 21.19 14.46 -8.80
N ILE A 168 20.97 15.04 -7.64
CA ILE A 168 19.68 15.55 -7.19
C ILE A 168 19.73 17.07 -7.15
N HIS A 169 18.73 17.72 -7.74
CA HIS A 169 18.53 19.16 -7.61
C HIS A 169 17.31 19.40 -6.72
N ALA A 170 17.49 20.15 -5.64
CA ALA A 170 16.43 20.58 -4.72
C ALA A 170 16.79 21.93 -4.14
N ASP A 171 15.82 22.84 -3.98
CA ASP A 171 16.02 24.17 -3.40
C ASP A 171 17.22 24.95 -4.00
N SER A 172 17.39 24.92 -5.33
CA SER A 172 18.49 25.54 -6.05
C SER A 172 19.89 24.99 -5.72
N GLN A 173 19.96 23.85 -5.04
CA GLN A 173 21.21 23.17 -4.73
C GLN A 173 21.33 21.86 -5.53
N ARG A 174 22.56 21.42 -5.71
CA ARG A 174 22.90 20.16 -6.38
C ARG A 174 23.62 19.26 -5.42
N PHE A 175 23.19 18.02 -5.37
CA PHE A 175 23.77 17.00 -4.51
C PHE A 175 24.15 15.80 -5.37
N MET A 176 25.42 15.37 -5.27
CA MET A 176 25.84 14.07 -5.82
C MET A 176 25.66 13.05 -4.71
N VAL A 177 24.97 11.95 -5.01
CA VAL A 177 24.75 10.85 -4.09
C VAL A 177 25.20 9.57 -4.78
N GLU A 178 26.14 8.86 -4.17
CA GLU A 178 26.76 7.67 -4.71
C GLU A 178 26.33 6.41 -3.95
N LYS A 179 26.68 5.26 -4.50
CA LYS A 179 26.39 3.96 -3.89
C LYS A 179 26.79 3.93 -2.40
N GLY A 180 25.83 3.55 -1.54
CA GLY A 180 25.97 3.47 -0.09
C GLY A 180 25.70 4.77 0.65
N GLU A 181 25.42 5.84 -0.08
CA GLU A 181 25.06 7.12 0.50
C GLU A 181 23.56 7.33 0.55
N SER A 182 23.14 8.22 1.44
CA SER A 182 21.74 8.60 1.60
C SER A 182 21.61 10.11 1.74
N ILE A 183 20.54 10.65 1.20
CA ILE A 183 20.18 12.05 1.32
C ILE A 183 18.75 12.19 1.86
N ARG A 184 18.50 13.25 2.59
CA ARG A 184 17.17 13.70 2.97
C ARG A 184 17.00 15.16 2.57
N PHE A 185 15.89 15.49 1.91
CA PHE A 185 15.56 16.88 1.56
C PHE A 185 14.05 17.11 1.59
N ARG A 186 13.64 18.38 1.60
CA ARG A 186 12.24 18.77 1.48
C ARG A 186 11.84 18.70 0.00
N ALA A 187 10.76 18.00 -0.28
CA ALA A 187 10.27 17.75 -1.62
C ALA A 187 8.99 18.55 -1.95
N ASP A 188 8.71 19.60 -1.20
CA ASP A 188 7.57 20.51 -1.42
C ASP A 188 7.92 21.69 -2.37
N THR A 189 9.03 21.60 -3.06
CA THR A 189 9.44 22.44 -4.19
C THR A 189 9.78 21.55 -5.39
N VAL A 190 9.87 22.15 -6.60
CA VAL A 190 10.33 21.42 -7.79
C VAL A 190 11.73 20.85 -7.54
N HIS A 191 11.91 19.59 -7.86
CA HIS A 191 13.17 18.89 -7.69
C HIS A 191 13.37 17.88 -8.82
N SER A 192 14.62 17.46 -9.05
CA SER A 192 14.91 16.55 -10.15
C SER A 192 16.04 15.58 -9.83
N TYR A 193 16.07 14.49 -10.59
CA TYR A 193 17.01 13.39 -10.47
C TYR A 193 17.65 13.14 -11.82
N LYS A 194 18.96 12.99 -11.83
CA LYS A 194 19.73 12.69 -13.04
C LYS A 194 20.74 11.59 -12.75
N ASN A 195 20.71 10.53 -13.53
CA ASN A 195 21.79 9.57 -13.50
C ASN A 195 23.00 10.10 -14.28
N THR A 196 24.06 10.45 -13.56
CA THR A 196 25.33 10.95 -14.13
C THR A 196 26.40 9.86 -14.18
N GLY A 197 26.05 8.64 -13.81
CA GLY A 197 26.91 7.47 -13.87
C GLY A 197 26.94 6.83 -15.26
N ASN A 198 27.64 5.70 -15.35
CA ASN A 198 27.79 4.90 -16.56
C ASN A 198 27.05 3.56 -16.49
N GLU A 199 26.25 3.36 -15.45
CA GLU A 199 25.42 2.19 -15.23
C GLU A 199 24.03 2.62 -14.74
N THR A 200 23.06 1.71 -14.71
CA THR A 200 21.73 1.96 -14.12
C THR A 200 21.88 2.22 -12.63
N ALA A 201 21.40 3.37 -12.17
CA ALA A 201 21.34 3.68 -10.75
C ALA A 201 20.11 3.03 -10.12
N ILE A 202 20.30 2.42 -8.96
CA ILE A 202 19.25 1.76 -8.18
C ILE A 202 19.08 2.49 -6.86
N LEU A 203 17.86 2.97 -6.63
CA LEU A 203 17.51 3.78 -5.48
C LEU A 203 16.38 3.15 -4.68
N HIS A 204 16.41 3.40 -3.40
CA HIS A 204 15.27 3.24 -2.52
C HIS A 204 14.84 4.61 -2.01
N MET A 205 13.57 4.95 -2.17
CA MET A 205 13.03 6.24 -1.77
C MET A 205 11.90 6.03 -0.77
N ILE A 206 11.92 6.81 0.29
CA ILE A 206 10.80 6.96 1.22
C ILE A 206 10.31 8.39 1.11
N LEU A 207 9.03 8.54 0.79
CA LEU A 207 8.34 9.83 0.73
C LEU A 207 7.46 9.93 1.96
N PHE A 208 7.79 10.85 2.87
CA PHE A 208 7.06 11.08 4.10
C PHE A 208 6.16 12.30 3.98
N ASN A 209 4.87 12.11 4.21
CA ASN A 209 3.85 13.15 4.25
C ASN A 209 3.55 13.51 5.73
N PRO A 210 3.62 14.79 6.14
CA PRO A 210 3.39 15.22 7.53
C PRO A 210 1.95 15.06 8.00
#